data_9840ec25c306e7a5d63c659fd665918c
#
_entry.id   9840ec25c306e7a5d63c659fd665918c
#
_cell.length_a   1.000
_cell.length_b   1.000
_cell.length_c   1.000
_cell.angle_alpha   90.00
_cell.angle_beta   90.00
_cell.angle_gamma   90.00
#
_symmetry.space_group_name_H-M   'P 1'
#
loop_
_entity.id
_entity.type
_entity.pdbx_description
1 polymer ?
#
loop_
_entity_poly.entity_id
_entity_poly.type
_entity_poly.pdbx_seq_one_letter_code
_entity_poly.pdbx_strand_id
1 'polypeptide(L)'
;DNRLRIGGALDNQGGRLDSRAGNLDLQSGSLDNGAGGVLNSAKGWLTLVTGLFDNSAGVTQAQSLEIRAGQGVRNQQGHLSALGGDNRIVTADFDNQGGGLYASGLLSLDGQRFLNQGAAAGQGGKVGAGRIDFSLAGALANRFGQLESESELHLRAAAIDNSGGSLRALGRSGSTRLVAGGLNNAYGVLESANQDLDLQLGSLANAGGRILHTGNGTFRLDS
;
A
#
# COMPACT_ATOMS: atom_id res chain seq x y z
N ASP A 1 -2.27 10.76 25.19
CA ASP A 1 -2.90 10.81 23.86
C ASP A 1 -3.10 12.26 23.45
N ASN A 2 -2.72 12.57 22.24
CA ASN A 2 -2.89 13.90 21.65
C ASN A 2 -4.00 13.86 20.62
N ARG A 3 -4.90 14.84 20.68
CA ARG A 3 -6.04 14.91 19.74
C ARG A 3 -6.14 16.31 19.17
N LEU A 4 -6.21 16.38 17.84
CA LEU A 4 -6.40 17.63 17.10
C LEU A 4 -7.62 17.48 16.17
N ARG A 5 -8.58 18.41 16.30
CA ARG A 5 -9.77 18.46 15.44
C ARG A 5 -9.88 19.84 14.81
N ILE A 6 -9.86 19.86 13.49
CA ILE A 6 -9.95 21.07 12.67
C ILE A 6 -11.08 20.88 11.66
N GLY A 7 -12.07 21.76 11.67
CA GLY A 7 -13.22 21.65 10.76
C GLY A 7 -12.87 21.89 9.28
N GLY A 8 -11.81 22.63 9.03
CA GLY A 8 -11.30 22.96 7.69
C GLY A 8 -10.01 22.21 7.34
N ALA A 9 -9.15 22.88 6.60
CA ALA A 9 -7.85 22.36 6.19
C ALA A 9 -6.83 22.42 7.35
N LEU A 10 -6.03 21.38 7.48
CA LEU A 10 -4.81 21.36 8.28
C LEU A 10 -3.60 21.37 7.34
N ASP A 11 -2.82 22.44 7.39
CA ASP A 11 -1.57 22.59 6.66
C ASP A 11 -0.40 22.32 7.62
N ASN A 12 0.37 21.27 7.31
CA ASN A 12 1.59 20.87 8.00
C ASN A 12 2.77 20.76 7.02
N GLN A 13 2.72 21.47 5.89
CA GLN A 13 3.81 21.47 4.91
C GLN A 13 5.13 21.92 5.56
N GLY A 14 6.17 21.10 5.47
CA GLY A 14 7.46 21.35 6.13
C GLY A 14 7.38 21.44 7.66
N GLY A 15 6.20 21.27 8.24
CA GLY A 15 5.93 21.31 9.68
C GLY A 15 6.12 19.95 10.35
N ARG A 16 5.91 19.95 11.67
CA ARG A 16 6.02 18.71 12.46
C ARG A 16 4.94 18.63 13.54
N LEU A 17 4.14 17.56 13.49
CA LEU A 17 3.23 17.16 14.55
C LEU A 17 3.73 15.84 15.15
N ASP A 18 4.08 15.86 16.43
CA ASP A 18 4.79 14.78 17.10
C ASP A 18 4.13 14.40 18.43
N SER A 19 3.75 13.14 18.57
CA SER A 19 3.37 12.53 19.84
C SER A 19 4.47 11.59 20.32
N ARG A 20 5.17 11.95 21.40
CA ARG A 20 6.33 11.19 21.88
C ARG A 20 5.97 9.98 22.74
N ALA A 21 4.86 10.03 23.45
CA ALA A 21 4.54 9.06 24.49
C ALA A 21 3.20 8.34 24.34
N GLY A 22 2.33 8.79 23.44
CA GLY A 22 1.00 8.22 23.26
C GLY A 22 0.50 8.35 21.83
N ASN A 23 -0.80 8.14 21.66
CA ASN A 23 -1.43 8.21 20.35
C ASN A 23 -1.51 9.64 19.82
N LEU A 24 -1.64 9.76 18.50
CA LEU A 24 -1.91 11.00 17.79
C LEU A 24 -3.18 10.84 16.95
N ASP A 25 -4.26 11.48 17.38
CA ASP A 25 -5.54 11.44 16.68
C ASP A 25 -5.77 12.77 15.95
N LEU A 26 -5.84 12.72 14.63
CA LEU A 26 -6.05 13.88 13.77
C LEU A 26 -7.38 13.77 13.03
N GLN A 27 -8.17 14.84 13.08
CA GLN A 27 -9.39 14.96 12.28
C GLN A 27 -9.42 16.34 11.61
N SER A 28 -9.61 16.37 10.28
CA SER A 28 -9.66 17.62 9.49
C SER A 28 -10.52 17.46 8.25
N GLY A 29 -10.91 18.56 7.63
CA GLY A 29 -11.56 18.54 6.31
C GLY A 29 -10.62 18.10 5.20
N SER A 30 -9.36 18.57 5.25
CA SER A 30 -8.23 18.08 4.47
C SER A 30 -6.95 18.17 5.29
N LEU A 31 -5.95 17.39 4.95
CA LEU A 31 -4.63 17.45 5.57
C LEU A 31 -3.54 17.45 4.49
N ASP A 32 -2.69 18.48 4.55
CA ASP A 32 -1.48 18.58 3.74
C ASP A 32 -0.26 18.42 4.65
N ASN A 33 0.47 17.32 4.48
CA ASN A 33 1.73 16.99 5.13
C ASN A 33 2.87 16.93 4.11
N GLY A 34 2.69 17.59 2.98
CA GLY A 34 3.67 17.59 1.91
C GLY A 34 4.94 18.38 2.21
N ALA A 35 5.81 18.52 1.20
CA ALA A 35 7.01 19.35 1.25
C ALA A 35 7.90 19.12 2.49
N GLY A 36 8.08 17.86 2.90
CA GLY A 36 8.89 17.48 4.07
C GLY A 36 8.15 17.57 5.40
N GLY A 37 6.83 17.71 5.40
CA GLY A 37 6.01 17.65 6.61
C GLY A 37 6.15 16.31 7.34
N VAL A 38 6.06 16.32 8.65
CA VAL A 38 6.22 15.13 9.50
C VAL A 38 5.03 14.97 10.44
N LEU A 39 4.37 13.83 10.35
CA LEU A 39 3.42 13.33 11.34
C LEU A 39 4.04 12.13 12.04
N ASN A 40 4.15 12.16 13.35
CA ASN A 40 4.81 11.08 14.09
C ASN A 40 4.09 10.75 15.39
N SER A 41 3.86 9.44 15.63
CA SER A 41 3.48 8.90 16.92
C SER A 41 4.50 7.83 17.34
N ALA A 42 5.52 8.26 18.09
CA ALA A 42 6.71 7.44 18.30
C ALA A 42 6.43 6.12 19.05
N LYS A 43 5.47 6.10 19.97
CA LYS A 43 5.15 4.93 20.82
C LYS A 43 3.68 4.50 20.75
N GLY A 44 2.88 5.13 19.90
CA GLY A 44 1.45 4.88 19.84
C GLY A 44 0.92 4.77 18.42
N TRP A 45 -0.39 4.80 18.33
CA TRP A 45 -1.12 4.83 17.07
C TRP A 45 -1.16 6.26 16.52
N LEU A 46 -1.22 6.35 15.20
CA LEU A 46 -1.65 7.55 14.51
C LEU A 46 -2.95 7.24 13.79
N THR A 47 -4.01 7.94 14.18
CA THR A 47 -5.32 7.86 13.53
C THR A 47 -5.56 9.16 12.78
N LEU A 48 -5.88 9.05 11.49
CA LEU A 48 -6.19 10.17 10.63
C LEU A 48 -7.57 9.99 10.00
N VAL A 49 -8.46 10.96 10.21
CA VAL A 49 -9.75 11.04 9.53
C VAL A 49 -9.83 12.37 8.80
N THR A 50 -9.90 12.33 7.47
CA THR A 50 -9.86 13.54 6.63
C THR A 50 -10.58 13.33 5.28
N GLY A 51 -10.81 14.40 4.55
CA GLY A 51 -11.23 14.31 3.15
C GLY A 51 -10.08 13.88 2.24
N LEU A 52 -9.17 14.80 1.93
CA LEU A 52 -7.93 14.51 1.20
C LEU A 52 -6.76 14.49 2.18
N PHE A 53 -5.90 13.48 2.05
CA PHE A 53 -4.60 13.42 2.71
C PHE A 53 -3.48 13.54 1.68
N ASP A 54 -2.76 14.65 1.69
CA ASP A 54 -1.55 14.84 0.89
C ASP A 54 -0.31 14.66 1.77
N ASN A 55 0.46 13.60 1.51
CA ASN A 55 1.73 13.27 2.14
C ASN A 55 2.88 13.29 1.10
N SER A 56 2.71 14.01 0.00
CA SER A 56 3.70 14.04 -1.08
C SER A 56 5.02 14.62 -0.59
N ALA A 57 6.10 13.83 -0.72
CA ALA A 57 7.43 14.12 -0.15
C ALA A 57 7.41 14.35 1.38
N GLY A 58 6.34 13.94 2.09
CA GLY A 58 6.21 14.00 3.54
C GLY A 58 6.50 12.65 4.21
N VAL A 59 6.54 12.67 5.53
CA VAL A 59 6.73 11.46 6.35
C VAL A 59 5.61 11.35 7.37
N THR A 60 4.93 10.21 7.36
CA THR A 60 3.95 9.84 8.37
C THR A 60 4.33 8.49 8.95
N GLN A 61 4.59 8.44 10.25
CA GLN A 61 5.01 7.22 10.92
C GLN A 61 4.43 7.07 12.32
N ALA A 62 4.18 5.84 12.70
CA ALA A 62 3.71 5.47 14.04
C ALA A 62 4.04 3.99 14.33
N GLN A 63 3.70 3.51 15.53
CA GLN A 63 3.73 2.08 15.79
C GLN A 63 2.66 1.38 14.94
N SER A 64 1.47 1.96 14.83
CA SER A 64 0.43 1.52 13.90
C SER A 64 -0.27 2.74 13.29
N LEU A 65 -0.77 2.61 12.06
CA LEU A 65 -1.48 3.65 11.33
C LEU A 65 -2.91 3.21 11.05
N GLU A 66 -3.85 4.12 11.23
CA GLU A 66 -5.21 4.02 10.71
C GLU A 66 -5.55 5.31 9.95
N ILE A 67 -5.74 5.21 8.64
CA ILE A 67 -5.99 6.34 7.74
C ILE A 67 -7.36 6.15 7.08
N ARG A 68 -8.24 7.13 7.25
CA ARG A 68 -9.53 7.24 6.56
C ARG A 68 -9.55 8.57 5.82
N ALA A 69 -9.34 8.51 4.50
CA ALA A 69 -9.28 9.68 3.63
C ALA A 69 -10.32 9.56 2.50
N GLY A 70 -11.52 10.11 2.71
CA GLY A 70 -12.66 9.87 1.84
C GLY A 70 -12.49 10.34 0.39
N GLN A 71 -11.64 11.33 0.13
CA GLN A 71 -11.38 11.87 -1.22
C GLN A 71 -10.10 11.33 -1.85
N GLY A 72 -9.18 10.78 -1.05
CA GLY A 72 -7.95 10.20 -1.56
C GLY A 72 -6.75 10.38 -0.65
N VAL A 73 -5.70 9.60 -0.94
CA VAL A 73 -4.35 9.73 -0.36
C VAL A 73 -3.36 9.97 -1.48
N ARG A 74 -2.53 11.01 -1.33
CA ARG A 74 -1.35 11.28 -2.16
C ARG A 74 -0.12 11.01 -1.32
N ASN A 75 0.72 10.09 -1.77
CA ASN A 75 1.99 9.73 -1.11
C ASN A 75 3.14 9.71 -2.13
N GLN A 76 3.05 10.56 -3.16
CA GLN A 76 4.09 10.64 -4.19
C GLN A 76 5.42 11.05 -3.55
N GLN A 77 6.44 10.18 -3.69
CA GLN A 77 7.76 10.36 -3.07
C GLN A 77 7.72 10.51 -1.53
N GLY A 78 6.56 10.32 -0.89
CA GLY A 78 6.36 10.37 0.54
C GLY A 78 6.52 8.99 1.20
N HIS A 79 6.47 8.95 2.52
CA HIS A 79 6.57 7.71 3.30
C HIS A 79 5.45 7.60 4.31
N LEU A 80 4.76 6.45 4.30
CA LEU A 80 3.77 6.04 5.30
C LEU A 80 4.25 4.74 5.95
N SER A 81 4.55 4.76 7.24
CA SER A 81 5.19 3.63 7.92
C SER A 81 4.56 3.29 9.26
N ALA A 82 4.04 2.07 9.39
CA ALA A 82 3.67 1.44 10.66
C ALA A 82 4.83 0.56 11.13
N LEU A 83 5.58 1.04 12.12
CA LEU A 83 6.89 0.48 12.50
C LEU A 83 6.80 -0.73 13.44
N GLY A 84 5.69 -0.89 14.15
CA GLY A 84 5.50 -1.96 15.15
C GLY A 84 4.23 -2.79 14.94
N GLY A 85 3.37 -2.43 14.00
CA GLY A 85 2.10 -3.11 13.80
C GLY A 85 1.47 -2.87 12.42
N ASP A 86 0.17 -2.68 12.42
CA ASP A 86 -0.63 -2.61 11.20
C ASP A 86 -0.69 -1.20 10.61
N ASN A 87 -0.85 -1.14 9.29
CA ASN A 87 -1.22 0.07 8.57
C ASN A 87 -2.54 -0.21 7.83
N ARG A 88 -3.61 0.43 8.29
CA ARG A 88 -4.96 0.26 7.77
C ARG A 88 -5.41 1.52 7.06
N ILE A 89 -5.76 1.38 5.79
CA ILE A 89 -6.09 2.51 4.92
C ILE A 89 -7.44 2.27 4.27
N VAL A 90 -8.35 3.22 4.43
CA VAL A 90 -9.63 3.29 3.71
C VAL A 90 -9.67 4.59 2.96
N THR A 91 -9.76 4.53 1.63
CA THR A 91 -9.69 5.73 0.80
C THR A 91 -10.38 5.53 -0.55
N ALA A 92 -10.65 6.60 -1.29
CA ALA A 92 -11.05 6.49 -2.68
C ALA A 92 -9.84 6.03 -3.53
N ASP A 93 -8.97 6.95 -3.89
CA ASP A 93 -7.76 6.63 -4.64
C ASP A 93 -6.52 6.77 -3.74
N PHE A 94 -5.54 5.91 -3.96
CA PHE A 94 -4.23 6.01 -3.31
C PHE A 94 -3.13 6.13 -4.37
N ASP A 95 -2.43 7.26 -4.38
CA ASP A 95 -1.29 7.49 -5.25
C ASP A 95 0.02 7.36 -4.46
N ASN A 96 0.77 6.29 -4.74
CA ASN A 96 2.07 5.96 -4.13
C ASN A 96 3.22 6.00 -5.16
N GLN A 97 3.07 6.77 -6.23
CA GLN A 97 4.11 6.83 -7.27
C GLN A 97 5.45 7.34 -6.71
N GLY A 98 6.49 6.52 -6.80
CA GLY A 98 7.80 6.81 -6.22
C GLY A 98 7.83 6.89 -4.70
N GLY A 99 6.72 6.64 -4.02
CA GLY A 99 6.59 6.68 -2.56
C GLY A 99 6.88 5.34 -1.88
N GLY A 100 6.92 5.37 -0.56
CA GLY A 100 7.08 4.20 0.31
C GLY A 100 5.85 3.97 1.18
N LEU A 101 5.40 2.72 1.24
CA LEU A 101 4.31 2.29 2.09
C LEU A 101 4.73 1.04 2.84
N TYR A 102 4.74 1.09 4.17
CA TYR A 102 5.28 0.03 5.01
C TYR A 102 4.37 -0.30 6.21
N ALA A 103 4.35 -1.59 6.57
CA ALA A 103 3.82 -2.07 7.83
C ALA A 103 4.61 -3.28 8.31
N SER A 104 5.02 -3.31 9.59
CA SER A 104 5.63 -4.52 10.15
C SER A 104 4.62 -5.66 10.32
N GLY A 105 3.35 -5.34 10.49
CA GLY A 105 2.22 -6.26 10.55
C GLY A 105 1.43 -6.32 9.24
N LEU A 106 0.10 -6.21 9.36
CA LEU A 106 -0.80 -6.18 8.23
C LEU A 106 -0.82 -4.79 7.58
N LEU A 107 -0.61 -4.75 6.28
CA LEU A 107 -0.96 -3.61 5.44
C LEU A 107 -2.27 -3.92 4.72
N SER A 108 -3.35 -3.24 5.11
CA SER A 108 -4.63 -3.36 4.44
C SER A 108 -5.02 -2.06 3.74
N LEU A 109 -5.53 -2.18 2.52
CA LEU A 109 -6.05 -1.07 1.73
C LEU A 109 -7.42 -1.43 1.16
N ASP A 110 -8.42 -0.66 1.53
CA ASP A 110 -9.76 -0.73 0.97
C ASP A 110 -10.05 0.57 0.21
N GLY A 111 -10.31 0.48 -1.09
CA GLY A 111 -10.46 1.66 -1.92
C GLY A 111 -10.89 1.43 -3.36
N GLN A 112 -10.74 2.47 -4.18
CA GLN A 112 -11.06 2.41 -5.59
C GLN A 112 -9.83 2.03 -6.43
N ARG A 113 -8.75 2.80 -6.35
CA ARG A 113 -7.54 2.58 -7.15
C ARG A 113 -6.29 2.71 -6.29
N PHE A 114 -5.29 1.92 -6.63
CA PHE A 114 -3.94 2.05 -6.08
C PHE A 114 -2.91 2.24 -7.19
N LEU A 115 -2.21 3.38 -7.19
CA LEU A 115 -1.19 3.74 -8.16
C LEU A 115 0.19 3.64 -7.52
N ASN A 116 0.94 2.61 -7.86
CA ASN A 116 2.29 2.34 -7.38
C ASN A 116 3.32 2.35 -8.52
N GLN A 117 2.92 2.89 -9.64
CA GLN A 117 3.70 2.82 -10.87
C GLN A 117 4.83 3.85 -10.93
N GLY A 118 5.79 3.61 -11.81
CA GLY A 118 6.84 4.53 -12.19
C GLY A 118 6.89 4.76 -13.69
N ALA A 119 7.64 5.78 -14.12
CA ALA A 119 7.91 6.04 -15.53
C ALA A 119 8.90 5.02 -16.12
N ALA A 120 9.80 4.48 -15.31
CA ALA A 120 10.83 3.52 -15.68
C ALA A 120 11.15 2.56 -14.53
N ALA A 121 11.92 1.53 -14.81
CA ALA A 121 12.40 0.58 -13.81
C ALA A 121 13.10 1.30 -12.64
N GLY A 122 12.74 0.95 -11.41
CA GLY A 122 13.27 1.55 -10.18
C GLY A 122 12.64 2.87 -9.77
N GLN A 123 11.72 3.44 -10.56
CA GLN A 123 11.04 4.69 -10.26
C GLN A 123 9.62 4.50 -9.71
N GLY A 124 9.11 3.28 -9.68
CA GLY A 124 7.82 2.98 -9.07
C GLY A 124 7.85 3.07 -7.56
N GLY A 125 6.67 3.10 -6.95
CA GLY A 125 6.52 3.05 -5.52
C GLY A 125 6.94 1.70 -4.94
N LYS A 126 7.25 1.70 -3.65
CA LYS A 126 7.68 0.52 -2.90
C LYS A 126 6.71 0.25 -1.77
N VAL A 127 6.21 -0.96 -1.73
CA VAL A 127 5.32 -1.46 -0.68
C VAL A 127 5.97 -2.66 -0.02
N GLY A 128 6.10 -2.62 1.30
CA GLY A 128 6.61 -3.73 2.09
C GLY A 128 5.76 -3.96 3.33
N ALA A 129 5.42 -5.21 3.63
CA ALA A 129 4.68 -5.52 4.84
C ALA A 129 4.92 -6.94 5.33
N GLY A 130 4.60 -7.19 6.61
CA GLY A 130 4.51 -8.53 7.14
C GLY A 130 3.44 -9.34 6.38
N ARG A 131 2.32 -8.71 6.08
CA ARG A 131 1.21 -9.27 5.29
C ARG A 131 0.53 -8.16 4.51
N ILE A 132 0.13 -8.42 3.26
CA ILE A 132 -0.58 -7.46 2.41
C ILE A 132 -1.97 -8.00 2.08
N ASP A 133 -2.99 -7.15 2.27
CA ASP A 133 -4.38 -7.42 1.90
C ASP A 133 -5.01 -6.15 1.28
N PHE A 134 -5.12 -6.14 -0.04
CA PHE A 134 -5.73 -5.03 -0.79
C PHE A 134 -7.05 -5.45 -1.42
N SER A 135 -8.08 -4.65 -1.17
CA SER A 135 -9.41 -4.78 -1.75
C SER A 135 -9.78 -3.51 -2.52
N LEU A 136 -9.69 -3.56 -3.84
CA LEU A 136 -9.89 -2.42 -4.72
C LEU A 136 -11.09 -2.68 -5.65
N ALA A 137 -12.02 -1.73 -5.72
CA ALA A 137 -13.12 -1.80 -6.67
C ALA A 137 -12.66 -1.52 -8.12
N GLY A 138 -11.59 -0.75 -8.30
CA GLY A 138 -10.96 -0.41 -9.57
C GLY A 138 -9.61 -1.10 -9.76
N ALA A 139 -8.64 -0.38 -10.33
CA ALA A 139 -7.36 -0.94 -10.75
C ALA A 139 -6.26 -0.84 -9.69
N LEU A 140 -5.37 -1.83 -9.72
CA LEU A 140 -4.04 -1.79 -9.12
C LEU A 140 -3.00 -1.60 -10.23
N ALA A 141 -2.32 -0.44 -10.24
CA ALA A 141 -1.27 -0.13 -11.20
C ALA A 141 0.10 -0.22 -10.51
N ASN A 142 0.83 -1.31 -10.78
CA ASN A 142 2.16 -1.58 -10.23
C ASN A 142 3.26 -1.60 -11.31
N ARG A 143 3.06 -0.91 -12.42
CA ARG A 143 4.07 -0.87 -13.49
C ARG A 143 5.38 -0.29 -12.97
N PHE A 144 6.48 -1.05 -13.05
CA PHE A 144 7.79 -0.74 -12.48
C PHE A 144 7.80 -0.51 -10.96
N GLY A 145 6.67 -0.79 -10.26
CA GLY A 145 6.55 -0.74 -8.82
C GLY A 145 6.90 -2.08 -8.15
N GLN A 146 6.93 -2.07 -6.83
CA GLN A 146 7.23 -3.24 -6.01
C GLN A 146 6.19 -3.39 -4.90
N LEU A 147 5.61 -4.59 -4.78
CA LEU A 147 4.86 -5.04 -3.62
C LEU A 147 5.52 -6.31 -3.10
N GLU A 148 5.92 -6.29 -1.82
CA GLU A 148 6.59 -7.41 -1.18
C GLU A 148 6.00 -7.67 0.20
N SER A 149 5.58 -8.89 0.47
CA SER A 149 5.13 -9.35 1.78
C SER A 149 6.09 -10.37 2.36
N GLU A 150 6.29 -10.33 3.67
CA GLU A 150 7.05 -11.34 4.39
C GLU A 150 6.29 -12.67 4.51
N SER A 151 4.95 -12.63 4.42
CA SER A 151 4.10 -13.82 4.50
C SER A 151 3.04 -13.81 3.38
N GLU A 152 1.79 -13.50 3.69
CA GLU A 152 0.68 -13.60 2.74
C GLU A 152 0.56 -12.36 1.84
N LEU A 153 0.14 -12.57 0.59
CA LEU A 153 -0.13 -11.52 -0.38
C LEU A 153 -1.51 -11.74 -0.99
N HIS A 154 -2.49 -10.96 -0.57
CA HIS A 154 -3.85 -11.00 -1.09
C HIS A 154 -4.17 -9.70 -1.84
N LEU A 155 -4.49 -9.81 -3.12
CA LEU A 155 -4.84 -8.67 -3.97
C LEU A 155 -6.15 -8.96 -4.69
N ARG A 156 -7.13 -8.09 -4.48
CA ARG A 156 -8.39 -8.07 -5.23
C ARG A 156 -8.51 -6.72 -5.94
N ALA A 157 -8.74 -6.75 -7.25
CA ALA A 157 -8.92 -5.53 -8.05
C ALA A 157 -9.74 -5.82 -9.32
N ALA A 158 -10.31 -4.80 -9.95
CA ALA A 158 -10.92 -4.97 -11.27
C ALA A 158 -9.89 -5.36 -12.33
N ALA A 159 -8.68 -4.78 -12.25
CA ALA A 159 -7.54 -5.15 -13.07
C ALA A 159 -6.23 -4.92 -12.31
N ILE A 160 -5.21 -5.72 -12.60
CA ILE A 160 -3.85 -5.57 -12.05
C ILE A 160 -2.87 -5.38 -13.21
N ASP A 161 -2.16 -4.25 -13.21
CA ASP A 161 -1.04 -4.02 -14.12
C ASP A 161 0.28 -4.11 -13.35
N ASN A 162 0.99 -5.22 -13.54
CA ASN A 162 2.34 -5.47 -13.00
C ASN A 162 3.41 -5.47 -14.09
N SER A 163 3.16 -4.77 -15.20
CA SER A 163 4.14 -4.75 -16.31
C SER A 163 5.47 -4.14 -15.88
N GLY A 164 6.56 -4.91 -16.04
CA GLY A 164 7.89 -4.56 -15.56
C GLY A 164 8.02 -4.37 -14.03
N GLY A 165 6.94 -4.63 -13.27
CA GLY A 165 6.88 -4.52 -11.82
C GLY A 165 7.15 -5.84 -11.10
N SER A 166 7.02 -5.83 -9.80
CA SER A 166 7.28 -7.00 -8.95
C SER A 166 6.19 -7.16 -7.88
N LEU A 167 5.60 -8.35 -7.82
CA LEU A 167 4.73 -8.83 -6.75
C LEU A 167 5.38 -10.05 -6.11
N ARG A 168 5.71 -9.97 -4.82
CA ARG A 168 6.42 -11.03 -4.11
C ARG A 168 5.79 -11.37 -2.78
N ALA A 169 5.71 -12.67 -2.49
CA ALA A 169 5.40 -13.21 -1.16
C ALA A 169 6.53 -14.16 -0.74
N LEU A 170 7.29 -13.78 0.28
CA LEU A 170 8.55 -14.42 0.63
C LEU A 170 8.41 -15.56 1.65
N GLY A 171 7.34 -15.53 2.47
CA GLY A 171 7.09 -16.55 3.50
C GLY A 171 6.65 -17.88 2.94
N ARG A 172 6.94 -18.95 3.65
CA ARG A 172 6.62 -20.34 3.23
C ARG A 172 5.25 -20.82 3.68
N SER A 173 4.59 -20.12 4.59
CA SER A 173 3.25 -20.44 5.08
C SER A 173 2.21 -19.49 4.47
N GLY A 174 0.93 -19.88 4.53
CA GLY A 174 -0.15 -19.07 4.02
C GLY A 174 -0.32 -19.15 2.50
N SER A 175 -0.91 -18.12 1.92
CA SER A 175 -1.27 -18.12 0.51
C SER A 175 -0.96 -16.79 -0.17
N THR A 176 -0.61 -16.88 -1.44
CA THR A 176 -0.68 -15.74 -2.38
C THR A 176 -1.95 -15.89 -3.18
N ARG A 177 -2.83 -14.88 -3.12
CA ARG A 177 -4.09 -14.89 -3.83
C ARG A 177 -4.30 -13.59 -4.62
N LEU A 178 -4.48 -13.72 -5.93
CA LEU A 178 -4.83 -12.64 -6.82
C LEU A 178 -6.21 -12.90 -7.43
N VAL A 179 -7.13 -11.96 -7.27
CA VAL A 179 -8.48 -12.00 -7.86
C VAL A 179 -8.67 -10.75 -8.70
N ALA A 180 -8.75 -10.89 -10.02
CA ALA A 180 -8.89 -9.74 -10.92
C ALA A 180 -9.60 -10.11 -12.22
N GLY A 181 -10.22 -9.12 -12.86
CA GLY A 181 -10.72 -9.27 -14.24
C GLY A 181 -9.58 -9.49 -15.25
N GLY A 182 -8.38 -9.01 -14.97
CA GLY A 182 -7.18 -9.28 -15.75
C GLY A 182 -5.89 -8.96 -15.00
N LEU A 183 -4.84 -9.73 -15.33
CA LEU A 183 -3.46 -9.47 -14.88
C LEU A 183 -2.57 -9.23 -16.10
N ASN A 184 -2.00 -8.04 -16.21
CA ASN A 184 -0.89 -7.76 -17.11
C ASN A 184 0.43 -7.90 -16.31
N ASN A 185 1.17 -8.98 -16.58
CA ASN A 185 2.49 -9.26 -16.00
C ASN A 185 3.61 -9.23 -17.07
N ALA A 186 3.38 -8.50 -18.17
CA ALA A 186 4.39 -8.41 -19.24
C ALA A 186 5.70 -7.84 -18.71
N TYR A 187 6.79 -8.57 -18.91
CA TYR A 187 8.13 -8.26 -18.35
C TYR A 187 8.17 -8.08 -16.82
N GLY A 188 7.08 -8.39 -16.11
CA GLY A 188 6.96 -8.32 -14.67
C GLY A 188 7.30 -9.65 -13.98
N VAL A 189 7.38 -9.60 -12.66
CA VAL A 189 7.64 -10.76 -11.82
C VAL A 189 6.50 -10.93 -10.82
N LEU A 190 5.90 -12.13 -10.80
CA LEU A 190 5.08 -12.63 -9.71
C LEU A 190 5.80 -13.82 -9.09
N GLU A 191 6.23 -13.68 -7.85
CA GLU A 191 6.96 -14.71 -7.12
C GLU A 191 6.29 -15.03 -5.80
N SER A 192 5.97 -16.28 -5.56
CA SER A 192 5.36 -16.74 -4.32
C SER A 192 6.14 -17.92 -3.76
N ALA A 193 6.65 -17.75 -2.53
CA ALA A 193 7.15 -18.84 -1.71
C ALA A 193 6.09 -19.37 -0.74
N ASN A 194 4.90 -18.76 -0.68
CA ASN A 194 3.80 -19.25 0.14
C ASN A 194 3.45 -20.69 -0.21
N GLN A 195 2.80 -21.37 0.74
CA GLN A 195 2.36 -22.75 0.53
C GLN A 195 1.52 -22.83 -0.75
N ASP A 196 0.53 -21.99 -0.91
CA ASP A 196 -0.37 -21.98 -2.06
C ASP A 196 -0.26 -20.68 -2.86
N LEU A 197 -0.40 -20.80 -4.19
CA LEU A 197 -0.56 -19.70 -5.14
C LEU A 197 -1.89 -19.89 -5.87
N ASP A 198 -2.83 -18.98 -5.66
CA ASP A 198 -4.17 -18.99 -6.27
C ASP A 198 -4.37 -17.73 -7.12
N LEU A 199 -4.49 -17.92 -8.43
CA LEU A 199 -4.73 -16.87 -9.42
C LEU A 199 -6.11 -17.07 -10.02
N GLN A 200 -7.07 -16.19 -9.66
CA GLN A 200 -8.43 -16.16 -10.21
C GLN A 200 -8.55 -14.93 -11.14
N LEU A 201 -8.35 -15.14 -12.42
CA LEU A 201 -8.19 -14.07 -13.41
C LEU A 201 -9.17 -14.26 -14.56
N GLY A 202 -9.78 -13.18 -15.06
CA GLY A 202 -10.53 -13.22 -16.31
C GLY A 202 -9.63 -13.24 -17.53
N SER A 203 -8.39 -12.76 -17.42
CA SER A 203 -7.36 -12.82 -18.46
C SER A 203 -5.95 -12.70 -17.88
N LEU A 204 -4.96 -13.25 -18.58
CA LEU A 204 -3.54 -13.17 -18.20
C LEU A 204 -2.67 -12.80 -19.41
N ALA A 205 -1.95 -11.68 -19.32
CA ALA A 205 -0.88 -11.32 -20.25
C ALA A 205 0.47 -11.46 -19.52
N ASN A 206 1.32 -12.41 -19.95
CA ASN A 206 2.61 -12.71 -19.32
C ASN A 206 3.79 -12.72 -20.30
N ALA A 207 3.68 -11.96 -21.41
CA ALA A 207 4.74 -11.89 -22.41
C ALA A 207 6.05 -11.36 -21.82
N GLY A 208 7.13 -12.16 -21.89
CA GLY A 208 8.42 -11.83 -21.26
C GLY A 208 8.40 -11.73 -19.73
N GLY A 209 7.26 -11.97 -19.09
CA GLY A 209 7.12 -11.97 -17.64
C GLY A 209 7.39 -13.32 -17.00
N ARG A 210 7.47 -13.32 -15.68
CA ARG A 210 7.74 -14.54 -14.90
C ARG A 210 6.69 -14.72 -13.81
N ILE A 211 6.10 -15.92 -13.72
CA ILE A 211 5.29 -16.36 -12.59
C ILE A 211 6.02 -17.56 -11.98
N LEU A 212 6.40 -17.45 -10.72
CA LEU A 212 7.15 -18.48 -10.01
C LEU A 212 6.45 -18.82 -8.69
N HIS A 213 6.16 -20.11 -8.50
CA HIS A 213 5.72 -20.67 -7.23
C HIS A 213 6.79 -21.64 -6.72
N THR A 214 7.32 -21.39 -5.53
CA THR A 214 8.32 -22.22 -4.86
C THR A 214 7.79 -22.89 -3.59
N GLY A 215 6.51 -22.65 -3.24
CA GLY A 215 5.82 -23.35 -2.17
C GLY A 215 5.60 -24.82 -2.47
N ASN A 216 5.29 -25.59 -1.46
CA ASN A 216 5.09 -27.04 -1.56
C ASN A 216 3.60 -27.45 -1.62
N GLY A 217 2.69 -26.51 -1.69
CA GLY A 217 1.25 -26.74 -1.83
C GLY A 217 0.78 -26.61 -3.28
N THR A 218 -0.36 -25.96 -3.48
CA THR A 218 -1.04 -25.91 -4.78
C THR A 218 -0.69 -24.63 -5.54
N PHE A 219 -0.39 -24.76 -6.83
CA PHE A 219 -0.47 -23.65 -7.77
C PHE A 219 -1.74 -23.82 -8.61
N ARG A 220 -2.65 -22.88 -8.47
CA ARG A 220 -3.91 -22.85 -9.20
C ARG A 220 -3.99 -21.59 -10.06
N LEU A 221 -4.41 -21.74 -11.31
CA LEU A 221 -4.72 -20.68 -12.24
C LEU A 221 -6.10 -20.95 -12.87
N ASP A 222 -7.06 -20.11 -12.56
CA ASP A 222 -8.38 -20.10 -13.18
C ASP A 222 -8.48 -18.84 -14.05
N SER A 223 -8.88 -19.00 -15.31
CA SER A 223 -9.03 -17.91 -16.28
C SER A 223 -10.26 -18.12 -17.18
#